data_cc9000e9c44da870b296358d28b06a82
#
_entry.id   cc9000e9c44da870b296358d28b06a82
#
_cell.length_a   1.000
_cell.length_b   1.000
_cell.length_c   1.000
_cell.angle_alpha   90.00
_cell.angle_beta   90.00
_cell.angle_gamma   90.00
#
_symmetry.space_group_name_H-M   'P 1'
#
loop_
_entity.id
_entity.type
_entity.pdbx_description
1 polymer ?
#
loop_
_entity_poly.entity_id
_entity_poly.type
_entity_poly.pdbx_seq_one_letter_code
_entity_poly.pdbx_strand_id
1 'polypeptide(L)'
;MHIIFYGPEGSGKSTQAKLLSEKLKIPALVSGDLVRKYAKEDKGIMGDACREVFKTGHYVADSEMFVLWKHRLKEPDINNGFVIDGFPRNLDQVKFLEEKLDKYQKKEDIVFFLKVSEKESIRRLLKRGRKSPDGSLHDTPEKIKERLRRYKKEEKQVLKFYKKRGLLRVINGEQSIEEIHDNIMGIIKKYE
;
A
#
# COMPACT_ATOMS: atom_id res chain seq x y z
N MET A 1 -10.34 13.47 3.38
CA MET A 1 -10.69 12.16 2.77
C MET A 1 -9.58 11.17 3.03
N HIS A 2 -9.91 9.91 3.41
CA HIS A 2 -8.95 8.86 3.75
C HIS A 2 -9.10 7.73 2.74
N ILE A 3 -8.09 7.58 1.89
CA ILE A 3 -8.13 6.74 0.69
C ILE A 3 -7.12 5.61 0.84
N ILE A 4 -7.53 4.40 0.46
CA ILE A 4 -6.64 3.23 0.46
C ILE A 4 -6.50 2.71 -0.96
N PHE A 5 -5.28 2.47 -1.40
CA PHE A 5 -5.00 1.68 -2.60
C PHE A 5 -4.67 0.24 -2.23
N TYR A 6 -5.44 -0.69 -2.78
CA TYR A 6 -5.24 -2.13 -2.64
C TYR A 6 -4.97 -2.78 -4.02
N GLY A 7 -4.25 -3.88 -4.04
CA GLY A 7 -3.94 -4.62 -5.27
C GLY A 7 -2.54 -5.25 -5.24
N PRO A 8 -2.22 -6.11 -6.22
CA PRO A 8 -0.93 -6.79 -6.25
C PRO A 8 0.24 -5.83 -6.42
N GLU A 9 1.44 -6.26 -6.08
CA GLU A 9 2.64 -5.50 -6.42
C GLU A 9 2.76 -5.39 -7.94
N GLY A 10 3.20 -4.25 -8.43
CA GLY A 10 3.22 -3.94 -9.87
C GLY A 10 1.89 -3.42 -10.44
N SER A 11 0.81 -3.33 -9.65
CA SER A 11 -0.48 -2.82 -10.14
C SER A 11 -0.55 -1.31 -10.38
N GLY A 12 0.47 -0.54 -9.97
CA GLY A 12 0.50 0.92 -10.17
C GLY A 12 0.01 1.74 -8.97
N LYS A 13 -0.28 1.12 -7.81
CA LYS A 13 -0.78 1.81 -6.60
C LYS A 13 0.05 3.03 -6.22
N SER A 14 1.37 2.88 -6.12
CA SER A 14 2.24 3.98 -5.67
C SER A 14 2.23 5.16 -6.65
N THR A 15 2.11 4.89 -7.95
CA THR A 15 1.97 5.93 -8.98
C THR A 15 0.65 6.69 -8.79
N GLN A 16 -0.46 5.98 -8.65
CA GLN A 16 -1.77 6.59 -8.48
C GLN A 16 -1.91 7.28 -7.12
N ALA A 17 -1.35 6.69 -6.05
CA ALA A 17 -1.33 7.30 -4.73
C ALA A 17 -0.58 8.64 -4.74
N LYS A 18 0.55 8.73 -5.45
CA LYS A 18 1.31 9.97 -5.60
C LYS A 18 0.51 11.03 -6.39
N LEU A 19 -0.02 10.67 -7.56
CA LEU A 19 -0.82 11.59 -8.38
C LEU A 19 -2.04 12.12 -7.60
N LEU A 20 -2.73 11.23 -6.87
CA LEU A 20 -3.89 11.60 -6.09
C LEU A 20 -3.52 12.48 -4.88
N SER A 21 -2.43 12.16 -4.20
CA SER A 21 -1.86 12.96 -3.10
C SER A 21 -1.55 14.40 -3.54
N GLU A 22 -0.91 14.55 -4.68
CA GLU A 22 -0.60 15.86 -5.27
C GLU A 22 -1.88 16.62 -5.64
N LYS A 23 -2.84 15.95 -6.26
CA LYS A 23 -4.11 16.55 -6.70
C LYS A 23 -4.98 17.00 -5.54
N LEU A 24 -5.09 16.19 -4.49
CA LEU A 24 -5.93 16.48 -3.30
C LEU A 24 -5.17 17.26 -2.22
N LYS A 25 -3.88 17.49 -2.38
CA LYS A 25 -3.00 18.15 -1.38
C LYS A 25 -3.04 17.47 -0.01
N ILE A 26 -3.06 16.14 0.01
CA ILE A 26 -3.02 15.29 1.21
C ILE A 26 -1.84 14.33 1.12
N PRO A 27 -1.22 13.89 2.22
CA PRO A 27 -0.02 13.05 2.18
C PRO A 27 -0.30 11.64 1.64
N ALA A 28 0.65 11.10 0.89
CA ALA A 28 0.71 9.69 0.54
C ALA A 28 1.49 8.92 1.60
N LEU A 29 0.86 7.96 2.25
CA LEU A 29 1.42 7.11 3.29
C LEU A 29 1.78 5.76 2.67
N VAL A 30 3.05 5.58 2.32
CA VAL A 30 3.53 4.39 1.59
C VAL A 30 4.28 3.47 2.53
N SER A 31 3.78 2.24 2.76
CA SER A 31 4.43 1.24 3.63
C SER A 31 5.89 1.00 3.28
N GLY A 32 6.21 0.90 2.00
CA GLY A 32 7.59 0.70 1.56
C GLY A 32 8.51 1.86 1.92
N ASP A 33 8.01 3.09 1.97
CA ASP A 33 8.78 4.27 2.38
C ASP A 33 9.00 4.28 3.89
N LEU A 34 7.98 3.92 4.68
CA LEU A 34 8.13 3.73 6.12
C LEU A 34 9.23 2.71 6.44
N VAL A 35 9.17 1.53 5.82
CA VAL A 35 10.17 0.48 6.02
C VAL A 35 11.57 0.97 5.62
N ARG A 36 11.71 1.67 4.49
CA ARG A 36 13.01 2.23 4.05
C ARG A 36 13.53 3.30 5.01
N LYS A 37 12.65 4.18 5.51
CA LYS A 37 13.01 5.21 6.47
C LYS A 37 13.57 4.58 7.74
N TYR A 38 12.84 3.64 8.35
CA TYR A 38 13.29 2.96 9.56
C TYR A 38 14.56 2.11 9.33
N ALA A 39 14.67 1.40 8.22
CA ALA A 39 15.88 0.67 7.88
C ALA A 39 17.13 1.57 7.81
N LYS A 40 16.97 2.82 7.38
CA LYS A 40 18.06 3.79 7.23
C LYS A 40 18.36 4.53 8.54
N GLU A 41 17.35 4.97 9.26
CA GLU A 41 17.46 5.94 10.34
C GLU A 41 17.46 5.31 11.73
N ASP A 42 16.72 4.21 11.91
CA ASP A 42 16.58 3.55 13.21
C ASP A 42 17.72 2.54 13.44
N LYS A 43 18.45 2.70 14.55
CA LYS A 43 19.55 1.83 14.96
C LYS A 43 19.12 0.74 15.94
N GLY A 44 17.85 0.72 16.34
CA GLY A 44 17.26 -0.25 17.24
C GLY A 44 16.60 -1.42 16.54
N ILE A 45 15.86 -2.20 17.32
CA ILE A 45 15.18 -3.45 16.89
C ILE A 45 14.28 -3.22 15.67
N MET A 46 13.58 -2.09 15.60
CA MET A 46 12.69 -1.78 14.48
C MET A 46 13.47 -1.55 13.18
N GLY A 47 14.60 -0.84 13.27
CA GLY A 47 15.51 -0.68 12.13
C GLY A 47 16.10 -2.01 11.67
N ASP A 48 16.47 -2.90 12.60
CA ASP A 48 16.98 -4.24 12.28
C ASP A 48 15.92 -5.07 11.56
N ALA A 49 14.69 -5.12 12.06
CA ALA A 49 13.57 -5.81 11.42
C ALA A 49 13.30 -5.27 10.01
N CYS A 50 13.37 -3.94 9.82
CA CYS A 50 13.22 -3.33 8.51
C CYS A 50 14.39 -3.64 7.56
N ARG A 51 15.63 -3.71 8.05
CA ARG A 51 16.81 -4.11 7.23
C ARG A 51 16.73 -5.56 6.78
N GLU A 52 16.28 -6.46 7.65
CA GLU A 52 16.15 -7.89 7.37
C GLU A 52 15.22 -8.18 6.18
N VAL A 53 14.15 -7.40 6.03
CA VAL A 53 13.21 -7.50 4.91
C VAL A 53 13.89 -7.35 3.54
N PHE A 54 14.89 -6.49 3.43
CA PHE A 54 15.60 -6.29 2.17
C PHE A 54 16.55 -7.43 1.84
N LYS A 55 17.11 -8.09 2.86
CA LYS A 55 17.97 -9.28 2.68
C LYS A 55 17.16 -10.50 2.26
N THR A 56 16.05 -10.75 2.97
CA THR A 56 15.24 -11.96 2.78
C THR A 56 14.20 -11.83 1.67
N GLY A 57 13.80 -10.60 1.32
CA GLY A 57 12.68 -10.32 0.40
C GLY A 57 11.31 -10.60 1.02
N HIS A 58 11.25 -10.83 2.34
CA HIS A 58 10.01 -10.99 3.07
C HIS A 58 9.34 -9.64 3.39
N TYR A 59 8.15 -9.65 3.93
CA TYR A 59 7.54 -8.48 4.52
C TYR A 59 7.96 -8.35 5.99
N VAL A 60 7.93 -7.12 6.50
CA VAL A 60 7.98 -6.87 7.94
C VAL A 60 6.82 -7.62 8.60
N ALA A 61 7.06 -8.26 9.74
CA ALA A 61 5.99 -8.95 10.45
C ALA A 61 4.91 -7.95 10.92
N ASP A 62 3.68 -8.44 11.15
CA ASP A 62 2.55 -7.56 11.44
C ASP A 62 2.75 -6.80 12.76
N SER A 63 3.41 -7.41 13.77
CA SER A 63 3.74 -6.76 15.04
C SER A 63 4.55 -5.47 14.86
N GLU A 64 5.63 -5.56 14.09
CA GLU A 64 6.49 -4.41 13.80
C GLU A 64 5.78 -3.41 12.88
N MET A 65 5.06 -3.92 11.87
CA MET A 65 4.29 -3.07 10.97
C MET A 65 3.25 -2.25 11.74
N PHE A 66 2.59 -2.82 12.74
CA PHE A 66 1.65 -2.10 13.59
C PHE A 66 2.32 -0.99 14.41
N VAL A 67 3.55 -1.17 14.85
CA VAL A 67 4.31 -0.11 15.52
C VAL A 67 4.62 1.02 14.56
N LEU A 68 5.12 0.72 13.36
CA LEU A 68 5.40 1.72 12.33
C LEU A 68 4.16 2.55 11.98
N TRP A 69 3.02 1.90 11.77
CA TRP A 69 1.77 2.59 11.46
C TRP A 69 1.19 3.36 12.63
N LYS A 70 1.34 2.89 13.88
CA LYS A 70 0.96 3.68 15.07
C LYS A 70 1.69 5.00 15.14
N HIS A 71 2.99 5.01 14.81
CA HIS A 71 3.77 6.25 14.78
C HIS A 71 3.33 7.14 13.63
N ARG A 72 3.22 6.61 12.42
CA ARG A 72 2.85 7.39 11.23
C ARG A 72 1.46 8.03 11.33
N LEU A 73 0.49 7.30 11.88
CA LEU A 73 -0.89 7.78 12.04
C LEU A 73 -1.06 8.81 13.18
N LYS A 74 0.00 9.18 13.90
CA LYS A 74 0.00 10.27 14.88
C LYS A 74 0.58 11.56 14.33
N GLU A 75 1.20 11.53 13.17
CA GLU A 75 1.79 12.73 12.58
C GLU A 75 0.70 13.72 12.17
N PRO A 76 0.90 15.05 12.38
CA PRO A 76 -0.16 16.04 12.18
C PRO A 76 -0.53 16.27 10.71
N ASP A 77 0.33 15.88 9.77
CA ASP A 77 0.09 16.04 8.33
C ASP A 77 -1.11 15.27 7.80
N ILE A 78 -1.59 14.23 8.54
CA ILE A 78 -2.75 13.42 8.16
C ILE A 78 -4.10 14.03 8.56
N ASN A 79 -4.12 15.18 9.23
CA ASN A 79 -5.36 15.74 9.79
C ASN A 79 -6.38 16.09 8.71
N ASN A 80 -5.95 16.52 7.54
CA ASN A 80 -6.81 16.89 6.42
C ASN A 80 -7.12 15.72 5.47
N GLY A 81 -6.64 14.52 5.80
CA GLY A 81 -6.79 13.32 4.98
C GLY A 81 -5.47 12.70 4.59
N PHE A 82 -5.53 11.58 3.91
CA PHE A 82 -4.34 10.84 3.43
C PHE A 82 -4.70 9.81 2.35
N VAL A 83 -3.67 9.37 1.65
CA VAL A 83 -3.73 8.23 0.73
C VAL A 83 -2.78 7.15 1.23
N ILE A 84 -3.27 5.94 1.49
CA ILE A 84 -2.45 4.80 1.92
C ILE A 84 -2.11 3.91 0.72
N ASP A 85 -0.83 3.51 0.58
CA ASP A 85 -0.35 2.49 -0.35
C ASP A 85 0.47 1.41 0.35
N GLY A 86 0.16 0.17 0.03
CA GLY A 86 0.87 -1.01 0.52
C GLY A 86 0.50 -1.44 1.94
N PHE A 87 -0.55 -0.88 2.51
CA PHE A 87 -1.20 -1.28 3.75
C PHE A 87 -2.70 -0.95 3.66
N PRO A 88 -3.60 -1.77 4.24
CA PRO A 88 -3.37 -3.10 4.80
C PRO A 88 -3.15 -4.16 3.71
N ARG A 89 -2.50 -5.28 4.07
CA ARG A 89 -2.23 -6.39 3.15
C ARG A 89 -3.00 -7.66 3.50
N ASN A 90 -3.41 -7.82 4.74
CA ASN A 90 -4.20 -8.94 5.26
C ASN A 90 -5.32 -8.44 6.17
N LEU A 91 -6.17 -9.36 6.62
CA LEU A 91 -7.36 -8.98 7.40
C LEU A 91 -7.02 -8.43 8.80
N ASP A 92 -5.94 -8.88 9.42
CA ASP A 92 -5.53 -8.38 10.74
C ASP A 92 -5.00 -6.95 10.65
N GLN A 93 -4.28 -6.64 9.57
CA GLN A 93 -3.89 -5.26 9.27
C GLN A 93 -5.11 -4.36 8.97
N VAL A 94 -6.14 -4.88 8.30
CA VAL A 94 -7.40 -4.15 8.07
C VAL A 94 -8.06 -3.78 9.40
N LYS A 95 -8.23 -4.76 10.29
CA LYS A 95 -8.84 -4.54 11.62
C LYS A 95 -8.02 -3.54 12.45
N PHE A 96 -6.70 -3.68 12.42
CA PHE A 96 -5.80 -2.76 13.10
C PHE A 96 -5.95 -1.32 12.58
N LEU A 97 -5.97 -1.13 11.26
CA LEU A 97 -6.13 0.20 10.67
C LEU A 97 -7.46 0.81 11.07
N GLU A 98 -8.56 0.06 10.96
CA GLU A 98 -9.90 0.50 11.36
C GLU A 98 -9.94 0.92 12.83
N GLU A 99 -9.43 0.09 13.76
CA GLU A 99 -9.34 0.43 15.19
C GLU A 99 -8.56 1.72 15.42
N LYS A 100 -7.43 1.92 14.70
CA LYS A 100 -6.61 3.13 14.89
C LYS A 100 -7.28 4.38 14.33
N LEU A 101 -7.92 4.27 13.19
CA LEU A 101 -8.66 5.39 12.60
C LEU A 101 -9.85 5.78 13.48
N ASP A 102 -10.63 4.81 13.98
CA ASP A 102 -11.74 5.04 14.89
C ASP A 102 -11.28 5.76 16.17
N LYS A 103 -10.18 5.30 16.77
CA LYS A 103 -9.59 5.97 17.93
C LYS A 103 -9.25 7.45 17.68
N TYR A 104 -8.90 7.81 16.44
CA TYR A 104 -8.60 9.19 16.04
C TYR A 104 -9.81 9.90 15.41
N GLN A 105 -11.01 9.36 15.57
CA GLN A 105 -12.27 9.90 15.00
C GLN A 105 -12.18 10.06 13.48
N LYS A 106 -11.49 9.15 12.82
CA LYS A 106 -11.33 9.04 11.37
C LYS A 106 -11.91 7.71 10.89
N LYS A 107 -12.21 7.60 9.62
CA LYS A 107 -12.63 6.35 8.97
C LYS A 107 -12.07 6.28 7.56
N GLU A 108 -12.02 5.08 7.00
CA GLU A 108 -11.76 4.92 5.57
C GLU A 108 -12.97 5.40 4.77
N ASP A 109 -12.75 6.26 3.78
CA ASP A 109 -13.82 6.76 2.92
C ASP A 109 -13.95 5.91 1.65
N ILE A 110 -12.83 5.41 1.11
CA ILE A 110 -12.82 4.67 -0.14
C ILE A 110 -11.58 3.78 -0.26
N VAL A 111 -11.76 2.62 -0.87
CA VAL A 111 -10.68 1.67 -1.20
C VAL A 111 -10.67 1.42 -2.69
N PHE A 112 -9.64 1.86 -3.38
CA PHE A 112 -9.42 1.57 -4.78
C PHE A 112 -8.64 0.26 -4.95
N PHE A 113 -9.28 -0.73 -5.52
CA PHE A 113 -8.64 -1.97 -5.91
C PHE A 113 -8.16 -1.89 -7.36
N LEU A 114 -6.85 -1.74 -7.55
CA LEU A 114 -6.24 -1.80 -8.88
C LEU A 114 -6.09 -3.26 -9.32
N LYS A 115 -7.06 -3.74 -10.10
CA LYS A 115 -7.07 -5.11 -10.59
C LYS A 115 -6.11 -5.26 -11.77
N VAL A 116 -5.11 -6.13 -11.60
CA VAL A 116 -4.10 -6.44 -12.62
C VAL A 116 -3.84 -7.95 -12.61
N SER A 117 -3.62 -8.54 -13.78
CA SER A 117 -3.27 -9.95 -13.90
C SER A 117 -1.88 -10.23 -13.32
N GLU A 118 -1.66 -11.46 -12.88
CA GLU A 118 -0.36 -11.90 -12.36
C GLU A 118 0.74 -11.72 -13.41
N LYS A 119 0.44 -12.06 -14.67
CA LYS A 119 1.36 -11.91 -15.80
C LYS A 119 1.80 -10.46 -15.99
N GLU A 120 0.88 -9.52 -15.95
CA GLU A 120 1.18 -8.09 -16.09
C GLU A 120 1.93 -7.55 -14.86
N SER A 121 1.56 -7.99 -13.64
CA SER A 121 2.29 -7.66 -12.42
C SER A 121 3.76 -8.08 -12.52
N ILE A 122 4.04 -9.33 -12.92
CA ILE A 122 5.40 -9.85 -13.10
C ILE A 122 6.15 -9.01 -14.15
N ARG A 123 5.54 -8.78 -15.32
CA ARG A 123 6.16 -7.97 -16.40
C ARG A 123 6.57 -6.58 -15.92
N ARG A 124 5.67 -5.89 -15.20
CA ARG A 124 5.94 -4.55 -14.65
C ARG A 124 7.03 -4.56 -13.60
N LEU A 125 7.05 -5.55 -12.71
CA LEU A 125 8.04 -5.65 -11.64
C LEU A 125 9.44 -5.96 -12.19
N LEU A 126 9.56 -6.86 -13.15
CA LEU A 126 10.83 -7.15 -13.83
C LEU A 126 11.35 -5.92 -14.58
N LYS A 127 10.48 -5.19 -15.30
CA LYS A 127 10.85 -3.93 -15.98
C LYS A 127 11.31 -2.86 -14.99
N ARG A 128 10.68 -2.78 -13.80
CA ARG A 128 11.04 -1.82 -12.74
C ARG A 128 12.43 -2.07 -12.19
N GLY A 129 12.83 -3.34 -12.01
CA GLY A 129 14.15 -3.74 -11.56
C GLY A 129 14.61 -3.05 -10.29
N ARG A 130 13.73 -2.92 -9.27
CA ARG A 130 14.06 -2.21 -8.02
C ARG A 130 15.24 -2.88 -7.31
N LYS A 131 16.16 -2.05 -6.82
CA LYS A 131 17.24 -2.48 -5.95
C LYS A 131 16.89 -2.31 -4.49
N SER A 132 17.45 -3.18 -3.64
CA SER A 132 17.44 -3.05 -2.18
C SER A 132 18.46 -2.00 -1.74
N PRO A 133 18.40 -1.49 -0.48
CA PRO A 133 19.35 -0.51 0.04
C PRO A 133 20.81 -0.97 0.00
N ASP A 134 21.07 -2.27 0.03
CA ASP A 134 22.39 -2.90 -0.10
C ASP A 134 22.88 -3.03 -1.57
N GLY A 135 22.10 -2.52 -2.53
CA GLY A 135 22.40 -2.60 -3.95
C GLY A 135 21.97 -3.90 -4.64
N SER A 136 21.56 -4.94 -3.90
CA SER A 136 21.07 -6.20 -4.45
C SER A 136 19.73 -6.01 -5.19
N LEU A 137 19.44 -6.89 -6.16
CA LEU A 137 18.18 -6.81 -6.89
C LEU A 137 17.00 -7.30 -6.01
N HIS A 138 16.07 -6.40 -5.73
CA HIS A 138 14.84 -6.71 -4.97
C HIS A 138 13.78 -7.39 -5.85
N ASP A 139 13.72 -7.05 -7.13
CA ASP A 139 12.76 -7.59 -8.08
C ASP A 139 13.32 -8.77 -8.88
N THR A 140 13.80 -9.83 -8.18
CA THR A 140 14.13 -11.10 -8.84
C THR A 140 12.86 -11.92 -9.11
N PRO A 141 12.84 -12.81 -10.13
CA PRO A 141 11.68 -13.65 -10.43
C PRO A 141 11.15 -14.43 -9.22
N GLU A 142 12.05 -14.97 -8.39
CA GLU A 142 11.72 -15.75 -7.20
C GLU A 142 11.03 -14.90 -6.14
N LYS A 143 11.63 -13.73 -5.80
CA LYS A 143 11.08 -12.78 -4.84
C LYS A 143 9.73 -12.21 -5.32
N ILE A 144 9.58 -11.96 -6.62
CA ILE A 144 8.31 -11.50 -7.20
C ILE A 144 7.23 -12.56 -7.02
N LYS A 145 7.50 -13.83 -7.41
CA LYS A 145 6.54 -14.93 -7.28
C LYS A 145 6.09 -15.13 -5.84
N GLU A 146 7.04 -15.12 -4.90
CA GLU A 146 6.71 -15.30 -3.47
C GLU A 146 5.82 -14.16 -2.95
N ARG A 147 6.09 -12.90 -3.31
CA ARG A 147 5.26 -11.75 -2.92
C ARG A 147 3.85 -11.81 -3.51
N LEU A 148 3.71 -12.20 -4.78
CA LEU A 148 2.42 -12.37 -5.43
C LEU A 148 1.64 -13.55 -4.85
N ARG A 149 2.32 -14.65 -4.48
CA ARG A 149 1.70 -15.79 -3.81
C ARG A 149 1.11 -15.39 -2.45
N ARG A 150 1.86 -14.63 -1.65
CA ARG A 150 1.37 -14.09 -0.36
C ARG A 150 0.19 -13.16 -0.54
N TYR A 151 0.28 -12.22 -1.47
CA TYR A 151 -0.80 -11.31 -1.81
C TYR A 151 -2.09 -12.09 -2.16
N LYS A 152 -1.99 -13.08 -3.05
CA LYS A 152 -3.13 -13.87 -3.53
C LYS A 152 -3.82 -14.67 -2.42
N LYS A 153 -3.06 -15.12 -1.41
CA LYS A 153 -3.60 -15.81 -0.23
C LYS A 153 -4.56 -14.91 0.57
N GLU A 154 -4.23 -13.63 0.69
CA GLU A 154 -4.96 -12.66 1.52
C GLU A 154 -6.03 -11.88 0.75
N GLU A 155 -5.86 -11.74 -0.58
CA GLU A 155 -6.67 -10.89 -1.44
C GLU A 155 -8.17 -11.07 -1.23
N LYS A 156 -8.65 -12.32 -1.30
CA LYS A 156 -10.09 -12.63 -1.23
C LYS A 156 -10.74 -12.14 0.06
N GLN A 157 -10.05 -12.29 1.18
CA GLN A 157 -10.58 -11.90 2.49
C GLN A 157 -10.64 -10.38 2.63
N VAL A 158 -9.59 -9.68 2.23
CA VAL A 158 -9.53 -8.21 2.28
C VAL A 158 -10.57 -7.59 1.34
N LEU A 159 -10.67 -8.07 0.10
CA LEU A 159 -11.67 -7.56 -0.84
C LEU A 159 -13.10 -7.83 -0.36
N LYS A 160 -13.38 -9.01 0.22
CA LYS A 160 -14.69 -9.33 0.80
C LYS A 160 -15.06 -8.38 1.94
N PHE A 161 -14.09 -8.06 2.80
CA PHE A 161 -14.26 -7.14 3.91
C PHE A 161 -14.68 -5.73 3.42
N TYR A 162 -13.90 -5.13 2.53
CA TYR A 162 -14.19 -3.79 2.02
C TYR A 162 -15.43 -3.74 1.12
N LYS A 163 -15.72 -4.81 0.36
CA LYS A 163 -16.96 -4.92 -0.42
C LYS A 163 -18.19 -4.93 0.49
N LYS A 164 -18.16 -5.70 1.60
CA LYS A 164 -19.28 -5.75 2.58
C LYS A 164 -19.58 -4.37 3.19
N ARG A 165 -18.57 -3.52 3.33
CA ARG A 165 -18.69 -2.15 3.87
C ARG A 165 -19.04 -1.10 2.81
N GLY A 166 -19.19 -1.49 1.55
CA GLY A 166 -19.51 -0.55 0.47
C GLY A 166 -18.35 0.38 0.06
N LEU A 167 -17.16 0.18 0.61
CA LEU A 167 -15.98 1.04 0.39
C LEU A 167 -15.20 0.70 -0.88
N LEU A 168 -15.34 -0.53 -1.42
CA LEU A 168 -14.52 -1.04 -2.51
C LEU A 168 -14.91 -0.45 -3.86
N ARG A 169 -13.94 0.07 -4.60
CA ARG A 169 -14.06 0.48 -6.01
C ARG A 169 -13.00 -0.23 -6.83
N VAL A 170 -13.45 -1.02 -7.78
CA VAL A 170 -12.56 -1.80 -8.65
C VAL A 170 -12.19 -0.97 -9.87
N ILE A 171 -10.90 -0.81 -10.10
CA ILE A 171 -10.33 -0.10 -11.24
C ILE A 171 -9.53 -1.10 -12.10
N ASN A 172 -9.68 -1.03 -13.41
CA ASN A 172 -8.81 -1.77 -14.32
C ASN A 172 -7.39 -1.15 -14.28
N GLY A 173 -6.45 -1.85 -13.63
CA GLY A 173 -5.07 -1.39 -13.49
C GLY A 173 -4.17 -1.71 -14.70
N GLU A 174 -4.72 -2.27 -15.79
CA GLU A 174 -3.96 -2.58 -17.02
C GLU A 174 -4.05 -1.47 -18.09
N GLN A 175 -4.81 -0.42 -17.81
CA GLN A 175 -4.89 0.79 -18.65
C GLN A 175 -3.63 1.66 -18.51
N SER A 176 -3.58 2.77 -19.26
CA SER A 176 -2.53 3.79 -19.08
C SER A 176 -2.62 4.47 -17.71
N ILE A 177 -1.55 5.12 -17.29
CA ILE A 177 -1.50 5.83 -16.00
C ILE A 177 -2.58 6.92 -15.96
N GLU A 178 -2.75 7.63 -17.06
CA GLU A 178 -3.70 8.72 -17.23
C GLU A 178 -5.14 8.21 -17.13
N GLU A 179 -5.50 7.18 -17.89
CA GLU A 179 -6.85 6.58 -17.88
C GLU A 179 -7.22 6.06 -16.47
N ILE A 180 -6.27 5.40 -15.78
CA ILE A 180 -6.49 4.95 -14.41
C ILE A 180 -6.74 6.14 -13.49
N HIS A 181 -5.95 7.21 -13.63
CA HIS A 181 -6.11 8.41 -12.82
C HIS A 181 -7.45 9.09 -13.06
N ASP A 182 -7.86 9.24 -14.33
CA ASP A 182 -9.14 9.84 -14.71
C ASP A 182 -10.32 9.04 -14.16
N ASN A 183 -10.27 7.70 -14.23
CA ASN A 183 -11.26 6.82 -13.63
C ASN A 183 -11.36 7.02 -12.10
N ILE A 184 -10.23 7.13 -11.41
CA ILE A 184 -10.17 7.40 -9.98
C ILE A 184 -10.78 8.78 -9.67
N MET A 185 -10.38 9.82 -10.40
CA MET A 185 -10.88 11.18 -10.21
C MET A 185 -12.38 11.30 -10.49
N GLY A 186 -12.89 10.58 -11.51
CA GLY A 186 -14.32 10.51 -11.80
C GLY A 186 -15.14 9.90 -10.65
N ILE A 187 -14.53 9.01 -9.85
CA ILE A 187 -15.17 8.46 -8.66
C ILE A 187 -15.05 9.45 -7.49
N ILE A 188 -13.88 10.05 -7.25
CA ILE A 188 -13.63 11.00 -6.16
C ILE A 188 -14.60 12.19 -6.22
N LYS A 189 -14.83 12.76 -7.40
CA LYS A 189 -15.78 13.88 -7.59
C LYS A 189 -17.21 13.60 -7.10
N LYS A 190 -17.59 12.34 -6.89
CA LYS A 190 -18.90 11.97 -6.33
C LYS A 190 -18.92 12.00 -4.81
N TYR A 191 -17.79 12.21 -4.18
CA TYR A 191 -17.62 12.30 -2.72
C TYR A 191 -17.33 13.73 -2.25
N GLU A 192 -17.11 14.66 -3.19
CA GLU A 192 -17.05 16.11 -2.96
C GLU A 192 -18.46 16.70 -2.97
#